data_2f47f730284a2d4d2427dbc0937f2360
#
_entry.id   2f47f730284a2d4d2427dbc0937f2360
#
_cell.length_a   1.000
_cell.length_b   1.000
_cell.length_c   1.000
_cell.angle_alpha   90.00
_cell.angle_beta   90.00
_cell.angle_gamma   90.00
#
_symmetry.space_group_name_H-M   'P 1'
#
loop_
_entity.id
_entity.type
_entity.pdbx_description
1 polymer ?
#
loop_
_entity_poly.entity_id
_entity_poly.type
_entity_poly.pdbx_seq_one_letter_code
_entity_poly.pdbx_strand_id
1 'polypeptide(L)'
;MKKLLVLFAFMGMSLTPASAQEDDQLIFNHLGIGISVGTTALSINASTVLTPYFGIRAGLNIWPAIKLRSNMHLGSKIQNWEAGDLVKYVEELNEVLSDDQQIPMEMPDMVDLRVKPKLTAGHILIDYYPFPRHSNFHLTTGFHVGTGTVIDIHNRHEGSLLPVTLWNNAMENPDAQDIVKENGLEPIGLLLGDYFLAPDEDGNLDARIRVSGFRPYLGLGFGRAVPRKRIGCQFDLGVQFWGSPRVVVNGETLQPDRVGDQLDDALSLVSRIKVFPVLTFRLVGRIF
;
A
#
# COMPACT_ATOMS: atom_id res chain seq x y z
N MET A 1 16.36 -13.18 -16.00
CA MET A 1 15.69 -14.50 -15.94
C MET A 1 16.65 -15.66 -15.66
N LYS A 2 17.87 -15.70 -16.19
CA LYS A 2 18.84 -16.81 -15.96
C LYS A 2 19.36 -16.93 -14.50
N LYS A 3 19.37 -15.86 -13.71
CA LYS A 3 19.84 -15.87 -12.30
C LYS A 3 18.80 -16.39 -11.29
N LEU A 4 17.52 -16.38 -11.63
CA LEU A 4 16.45 -16.90 -10.77
C LEU A 4 16.36 -18.44 -10.83
N LEU A 5 16.74 -19.03 -11.96
CA LEU A 5 16.75 -20.49 -12.18
C LEU A 5 17.83 -21.20 -11.36
N VAL A 6 18.93 -20.50 -11.03
CA VAL A 6 20.04 -21.05 -10.22
C VAL A 6 19.63 -21.21 -8.76
N LEU A 7 18.77 -20.32 -8.23
CA LEU A 7 18.30 -20.42 -6.85
C LEU A 7 17.35 -21.62 -6.65
N PHE A 8 16.52 -21.93 -7.65
CA PHE A 8 15.68 -23.13 -7.63
C PHE A 8 16.46 -24.43 -7.81
N ALA A 9 17.55 -24.42 -8.58
CA ALA A 9 18.40 -25.59 -8.77
C ALA A 9 19.19 -25.97 -7.50
N PHE A 10 19.56 -24.99 -6.66
CA PHE A 10 20.23 -25.27 -5.37
C PHE A 10 19.28 -25.83 -4.31
N MET A 11 17.98 -25.58 -4.41
CA MET A 11 16.96 -26.13 -3.53
C MET A 11 16.59 -27.59 -3.86
N GLY A 12 16.89 -28.04 -5.09
CA GLY A 12 16.64 -29.41 -5.56
C GLY A 12 17.73 -30.43 -5.25
N MET A 13 18.91 -30.02 -4.79
CA MET A 13 20.08 -30.89 -4.67
C MET A 13 20.30 -31.51 -3.28
N SER A 14 19.44 -31.30 -2.31
CA SER A 14 19.56 -31.88 -0.96
C SER A 14 18.47 -32.91 -0.61
N LEU A 15 17.78 -33.47 -1.60
CA LEU A 15 16.86 -34.59 -1.41
C LEU A 15 17.62 -35.92 -1.62
N THR A 16 18.65 -36.18 -0.82
CA THR A 16 19.09 -37.56 -0.61
C THR A 16 18.05 -38.21 0.29
N PRO A 17 17.47 -39.37 -0.10
CA PRO A 17 16.62 -40.12 0.79
C PRO A 17 17.48 -40.67 1.94
N ALA A 18 17.41 -40.02 3.08
CA ALA A 18 17.79 -40.67 4.33
C ALA A 18 16.81 -41.83 4.51
N SER A 19 17.30 -43.05 4.58
CA SER A 19 16.54 -44.25 4.90
C SER A 19 15.71 -43.98 6.15
N ALA A 20 14.43 -43.71 5.96
CA ALA A 20 13.49 -43.55 7.03
C ALA A 20 13.10 -44.95 7.52
N GLN A 21 13.32 -45.18 8.78
CA GLN A 21 12.51 -46.16 9.51
C GLN A 21 11.06 -45.75 9.36
N GLU A 22 10.22 -46.65 8.88
CA GLU A 22 8.78 -46.53 8.69
C GLU A 22 8.13 -46.24 10.05
N ASP A 23 7.95 -44.98 10.38
CA ASP A 23 6.80 -44.50 11.11
C ASP A 23 5.84 -43.93 10.04
N ASP A 24 4.70 -44.56 9.87
CA ASP A 24 3.59 -44.13 9.02
C ASP A 24 3.07 -42.74 9.46
N GLN A 25 3.86 -41.70 9.26
CA GLN A 25 3.47 -40.34 9.52
C GLN A 25 2.70 -39.86 8.28
N LEU A 26 1.41 -40.08 8.32
CA LEU A 26 0.47 -39.49 7.38
C LEU A 26 0.77 -37.99 7.26
N ILE A 27 1.08 -37.54 6.06
CA ILE A 27 1.16 -36.14 5.68
C ILE A 27 -0.18 -35.50 6.14
N PHE A 28 -0.13 -34.34 6.82
CA PHE A 28 -1.27 -33.67 7.44
C PHE A 28 -1.78 -34.24 8.78
N ASN A 29 -0.97 -34.95 9.50
CA ASN A 29 -1.33 -35.53 10.79
C ASN A 29 -1.60 -34.52 11.91
N HIS A 30 -1.27 -33.25 11.70
CA HIS A 30 -1.41 -32.19 12.69
C HIS A 30 -1.96 -30.92 12.05
N LEU A 31 -3.11 -30.46 12.51
CA LEU A 31 -3.74 -29.23 12.09
C LEU A 31 -3.68 -28.17 13.20
N GLY A 32 -3.26 -26.97 12.84
CA GLY A 32 -3.31 -25.80 13.70
C GLY A 32 -4.20 -24.72 13.11
N ILE A 33 -4.98 -24.06 13.93
CA ILE A 33 -5.68 -22.82 13.58
C ILE A 33 -5.08 -21.69 14.39
N GLY A 34 -4.75 -20.59 13.73
CA GLY A 34 -4.11 -19.45 14.33
C GLY A 34 -4.77 -18.14 13.98
N ILE A 35 -4.67 -17.21 14.91
CA ILE A 35 -4.93 -15.80 14.69
C ILE A 35 -3.62 -15.03 14.81
N SER A 36 -3.43 -14.04 13.99
CA SER A 36 -2.22 -13.21 14.07
C SER A 36 -2.53 -11.74 13.90
N VAL A 37 -1.66 -10.92 14.46
CA VAL A 37 -1.64 -9.47 14.34
C VAL A 37 -0.27 -9.03 13.88
N GLY A 38 -0.24 -8.07 12.99
CA GLY A 38 1.03 -7.57 12.46
C GLY A 38 0.87 -6.33 11.61
N THR A 39 1.97 -5.90 11.00
CA THR A 39 2.00 -4.71 10.14
C THR A 39 1.11 -4.84 8.90
N THR A 40 0.76 -6.06 8.50
CA THR A 40 -0.08 -6.32 7.32
C THR A 40 -1.56 -6.44 7.63
N ALA A 41 -2.00 -6.61 8.85
CA ALA A 41 -3.39 -6.65 9.32
C ALA A 41 -3.59 -7.67 10.46
N LEU A 42 -4.86 -7.93 10.78
CA LEU A 42 -5.30 -9.14 11.49
C LEU A 42 -5.36 -10.31 10.51
N SER A 43 -4.99 -11.51 10.95
CA SER A 43 -5.05 -12.67 10.07
C SER A 43 -5.65 -13.89 10.79
N ILE A 44 -6.38 -14.67 10.02
CA ILE A 44 -6.83 -16.01 10.40
C ILE A 44 -6.16 -16.99 9.45
N ASN A 45 -5.55 -18.03 9.99
CA ASN A 45 -4.83 -18.99 9.18
C ASN A 45 -4.93 -20.42 9.72
N ALA A 46 -4.88 -21.37 8.81
CA ALA A 46 -4.69 -22.78 9.08
C ALA A 46 -3.24 -23.17 8.77
N SER A 47 -2.73 -24.15 9.48
CA SER A 47 -1.37 -24.65 9.31
C SER A 47 -1.29 -26.14 9.53
N THR A 48 -0.35 -26.78 8.83
CA THR A 48 -0.07 -28.20 8.99
C THR A 48 1.42 -28.48 8.90
N VAL A 49 1.83 -29.62 9.40
CA VAL A 49 3.22 -30.12 9.32
C VAL A 49 3.30 -31.08 8.15
N LEU A 50 4.20 -30.82 7.20
CA LEU A 50 4.47 -31.72 6.09
C LEU A 50 5.55 -32.73 6.45
N THR A 51 6.61 -32.26 7.10
CA THR A 51 7.73 -33.04 7.61
C THR A 51 8.24 -32.40 8.90
N PRO A 52 9.12 -33.04 9.67
CA PRO A 52 9.77 -32.38 10.81
C PRO A 52 10.46 -31.06 10.47
N TYR A 53 10.89 -30.90 9.20
CA TYR A 53 11.60 -29.74 8.69
C TYR A 53 10.68 -28.70 8.02
N PHE A 54 9.48 -29.07 7.58
CA PHE A 54 8.61 -28.21 6.79
C PHE A 54 7.21 -28.13 7.37
N GLY A 55 6.73 -26.90 7.55
CA GLY A 55 5.34 -26.57 7.81
C GLY A 55 4.76 -25.74 6.69
N ILE A 56 3.46 -25.80 6.49
CA ILE A 56 2.74 -24.93 5.56
C ILE A 56 1.65 -24.18 6.32
N ARG A 57 1.45 -22.92 5.97
CA ARG A 57 0.40 -22.04 6.48
C ARG A 57 -0.36 -21.39 5.33
N ALA A 58 -1.67 -21.37 5.43
CA ALA A 58 -2.52 -20.64 4.49
C ALA A 58 -3.58 -19.86 5.27
N GLY A 59 -3.89 -18.66 4.82
CA GLY A 59 -4.83 -17.82 5.54
C GLY A 59 -5.21 -16.53 4.82
N LEU A 60 -5.98 -15.73 5.54
CA LEU A 60 -6.50 -14.46 5.08
C LEU A 60 -6.08 -13.35 6.03
N ASN A 61 -5.45 -12.33 5.50
CA ASN A 61 -5.22 -11.07 6.17
C ASN A 61 -6.43 -10.17 5.95
N ILE A 62 -6.97 -9.63 7.01
CA ILE A 62 -8.15 -8.76 6.99
C ILE A 62 -7.75 -7.45 7.65
N TRP A 63 -7.72 -6.38 6.85
CA TRP A 63 -7.54 -5.05 7.39
C TRP A 63 -8.86 -4.56 7.98
N PRO A 64 -8.89 -4.12 9.23
CA PRO A 64 -10.11 -3.52 9.80
C PRO A 64 -10.49 -2.29 8.97
N ALA A 65 -11.79 -2.06 8.78
CA ALA A 65 -12.32 -0.95 7.99
C ALA A 65 -12.15 0.40 8.75
N ILE A 66 -10.89 0.77 9.04
CA ILE A 66 -10.53 2.02 9.68
C ILE A 66 -10.54 3.11 8.61
N LYS A 67 -11.30 4.17 8.87
CA LYS A 67 -11.32 5.40 8.07
C LYS A 67 -10.49 6.44 8.81
N LEU A 68 -9.30 6.71 8.31
CA LEU A 68 -8.47 7.79 8.82
C LEU A 68 -8.96 9.10 8.20
N ARG A 69 -8.94 10.17 8.98
CA ARG A 69 -9.24 11.53 8.52
C ARG A 69 -7.93 12.30 8.51
N SER A 70 -7.70 13.02 7.46
CA SER A 70 -6.54 13.90 7.34
C SER A 70 -6.96 15.17 6.63
N ASN A 71 -6.55 16.30 7.14
CA ASN A 71 -6.69 17.58 6.48
C ASN A 71 -5.33 17.90 5.85
N MET A 72 -5.33 18.23 4.58
CA MET A 72 -4.10 18.57 3.86
C MET A 72 -4.28 19.92 3.16
N HIS A 73 -3.21 20.70 3.16
CA HIS A 73 -3.19 21.97 2.43
C HIS A 73 -3.16 21.73 0.92
N LEU A 74 -3.87 22.59 0.21
CA LEU A 74 -3.81 22.70 -1.23
C LEU A 74 -2.71 23.68 -1.60
N GLY A 75 -2.03 23.46 -2.71
CA GLY A 75 -0.94 24.32 -3.16
C GLY A 75 -0.64 24.14 -4.64
N SER A 76 0.27 24.96 -5.18
CA SER A 76 0.75 24.84 -6.54
C SER A 76 2.05 24.03 -6.63
N LYS A 77 2.40 23.58 -7.84
CA LYS A 77 3.60 22.76 -8.08
C LYS A 77 4.93 23.52 -7.85
N ILE A 78 4.97 24.80 -8.10
CA ILE A 78 6.22 25.57 -8.26
C ILE A 78 6.38 26.62 -7.16
N GLN A 79 5.28 27.17 -6.65
CA GLN A 79 5.28 28.19 -5.62
C GLN A 79 4.58 27.70 -4.35
N ASN A 80 5.08 28.11 -3.18
CA ASN A 80 4.41 27.89 -1.89
C ASN A 80 3.23 28.88 -1.75
N TRP A 81 2.25 28.77 -2.63
CA TRP A 81 1.01 29.54 -2.57
C TRP A 81 -0.04 28.73 -1.85
N GLU A 82 -0.69 29.33 -0.90
CA GLU A 82 -1.91 28.80 -0.32
C GLU A 82 -3.09 29.22 -1.20
N ALA A 83 -4.14 28.37 -1.27
CA ALA A 83 -5.28 28.64 -2.14
C ALA A 83 -5.98 30.00 -1.80
N GLY A 84 -5.98 30.39 -0.53
CA GLY A 84 -6.54 31.67 -0.08
C GLY A 84 -5.82 32.90 -0.65
N ASP A 85 -4.52 32.81 -0.95
CA ASP A 85 -3.74 33.93 -1.51
C ASP A 85 -4.16 34.26 -2.96
N LEU A 86 -4.84 33.33 -3.62
CA LEU A 86 -5.23 33.43 -5.02
C LEU A 86 -6.56 34.16 -5.24
N VAL A 87 -7.35 34.35 -4.16
CA VAL A 87 -8.67 35.00 -4.22
C VAL A 87 -8.61 36.38 -4.89
N LYS A 88 -7.52 37.13 -4.73
CA LYS A 88 -7.32 38.43 -5.37
C LYS A 88 -7.34 38.40 -6.91
N TYR A 89 -7.01 37.26 -7.51
CA TYR A 89 -7.00 37.09 -8.96
C TYR A 89 -8.32 36.54 -9.49
N VAL A 90 -9.20 36.06 -8.64
CA VAL A 90 -10.49 35.47 -9.02
C VAL A 90 -11.38 36.53 -9.70
N GLU A 91 -11.37 37.76 -9.19
CA GLU A 91 -12.14 38.84 -9.79
C GLU A 91 -11.68 39.12 -11.25
N GLU A 92 -10.37 39.28 -11.45
CA GLU A 92 -9.79 39.53 -12.79
C GLU A 92 -10.07 38.39 -13.79
N LEU A 93 -9.97 37.14 -13.31
CA LEU A 93 -10.26 35.97 -14.14
C LEU A 93 -11.75 35.89 -14.48
N ASN A 94 -12.64 36.17 -13.53
CA ASN A 94 -14.07 36.15 -13.76
C ASN A 94 -14.58 37.23 -14.71
N GLU A 95 -13.83 38.32 -14.93
CA GLU A 95 -14.16 39.34 -15.95
C GLU A 95 -14.05 38.81 -17.39
N VAL A 96 -13.20 37.82 -17.63
CA VAL A 96 -12.95 37.25 -18.95
C VAL A 96 -13.58 35.87 -19.17
N LEU A 97 -13.99 35.21 -18.08
CA LEU A 97 -14.60 33.88 -18.10
C LEU A 97 -16.12 33.98 -18.37
N SER A 98 -16.68 32.98 -19.04
CA SER A 98 -18.14 32.86 -19.22
C SER A 98 -18.84 32.51 -17.88
N ASP A 99 -20.16 32.80 -17.81
CA ASP A 99 -20.95 32.60 -16.57
C ASP A 99 -20.88 31.18 -15.98
N ASP A 100 -20.74 30.19 -16.83
CA ASP A 100 -20.62 28.77 -16.45
C ASP A 100 -19.20 28.34 -15.96
N GLN A 101 -18.21 29.18 -16.19
CA GLN A 101 -16.81 28.96 -15.84
C GLN A 101 -16.32 29.85 -14.69
N GLN A 102 -17.19 30.65 -14.11
CA GLN A 102 -16.82 31.57 -13.05
C GLN A 102 -16.35 30.83 -11.80
N ILE A 103 -15.26 31.34 -11.24
CA ILE A 103 -14.60 30.78 -10.04
C ILE A 103 -15.27 31.41 -8.80
N PRO A 104 -15.72 30.61 -7.83
CA PRO A 104 -16.21 31.12 -6.56
C PRO A 104 -15.16 31.93 -5.81
N MET A 105 -15.59 33.01 -5.13
CA MET A 105 -14.69 33.86 -4.34
C MET A 105 -14.09 33.14 -3.13
N GLU A 106 -14.74 32.08 -2.65
CA GLU A 106 -14.23 31.26 -1.55
C GLU A 106 -13.40 30.10 -2.11
N MET A 107 -12.07 30.23 -2.02
CA MET A 107 -11.13 29.16 -2.37
C MET A 107 -10.78 28.37 -1.10
N PRO A 108 -10.86 27.03 -1.14
CA PRO A 108 -10.46 26.22 -0.01
C PRO A 108 -8.94 26.18 0.15
N ASP A 109 -8.44 26.45 1.35
CA ASP A 109 -7.01 26.29 1.68
C ASP A 109 -6.65 24.83 2.00
N MET A 110 -7.64 24.07 2.45
CA MET A 110 -7.46 22.70 2.92
C MET A 110 -8.54 21.79 2.36
N VAL A 111 -8.20 20.54 2.17
CA VAL A 111 -9.15 19.48 1.84
C VAL A 111 -9.24 18.44 2.95
N ASP A 112 -10.47 18.11 3.34
CA ASP A 112 -10.77 16.99 4.23
C ASP A 112 -10.70 15.68 3.45
N LEU A 113 -9.71 14.85 3.77
CA LEU A 113 -9.48 13.57 3.12
C LEU A 113 -9.94 12.40 3.98
N ARG A 114 -10.47 11.39 3.33
CA ARG A 114 -10.74 10.07 3.90
C ARG A 114 -9.75 9.08 3.33
N VAL A 115 -8.85 8.61 4.17
CA VAL A 115 -7.83 7.61 3.81
C VAL A 115 -8.28 6.24 4.30
N LYS A 116 -8.34 5.26 3.41
CA LYS A 116 -8.73 3.88 3.71
C LYS A 116 -7.61 2.93 3.30
N PRO A 117 -6.84 2.39 4.27
CA PRO A 117 -5.92 1.30 3.97
C PRO A 117 -6.67 0.05 3.53
N LYS A 118 -6.16 -0.64 2.50
CA LYS A 118 -6.73 -1.86 1.90
C LYS A 118 -5.66 -2.95 1.76
N LEU A 119 -5.25 -3.55 2.87
CA LEU A 119 -4.20 -4.57 2.91
C LEU A 119 -4.75 -6.01 2.97
N THR A 120 -6.04 -6.20 2.64
CA THR A 120 -6.66 -7.52 2.62
C THR A 120 -6.02 -8.40 1.55
N ALA A 121 -5.57 -9.59 1.96
CA ALA A 121 -4.88 -10.53 1.08
C ALA A 121 -4.98 -11.97 1.60
N GLY A 122 -5.07 -12.92 0.70
CA GLY A 122 -4.75 -14.32 1.02
C GLY A 122 -3.25 -14.55 1.06
N HIS A 123 -2.79 -15.54 1.81
CA HIS A 123 -1.39 -15.94 1.82
C HIS A 123 -1.21 -17.44 1.89
N ILE A 124 -0.10 -17.90 1.30
CA ILE A 124 0.42 -19.25 1.47
C ILE A 124 1.91 -19.11 1.80
N LEU A 125 2.30 -19.67 2.94
CA LEU A 125 3.65 -19.58 3.48
C LEU A 125 4.16 -20.97 3.82
N ILE A 126 5.44 -21.20 3.59
CA ILE A 126 6.16 -22.43 3.92
C ILE A 126 7.24 -22.06 4.93
N ASP A 127 7.23 -22.74 6.07
CA ASP A 127 8.22 -22.60 7.14
C ASP A 127 9.23 -23.73 7.03
N TYR A 128 10.50 -23.39 6.94
CA TYR A 128 11.61 -24.32 6.97
C TYR A 128 12.31 -24.26 8.33
N TYR A 129 12.38 -25.38 9.04
CA TYR A 129 13.01 -25.54 10.36
C TYR A 129 14.37 -26.20 10.21
N PRO A 130 15.49 -25.46 10.15
CA PRO A 130 16.83 -26.05 9.98
C PRO A 130 17.24 -26.95 11.16
N PHE A 131 16.71 -26.67 12.35
CA PHE A 131 17.04 -27.39 13.57
C PHE A 131 15.78 -27.91 14.30
N PRO A 132 14.98 -28.82 13.72
CA PRO A 132 13.63 -29.13 14.19
C PRO A 132 13.59 -29.78 15.59
N ARG A 133 14.69 -30.41 16.01
CA ARG A 133 14.80 -31.06 17.34
C ARG A 133 15.29 -30.12 18.44
N HIS A 134 16.08 -29.09 18.08
CA HIS A 134 16.80 -28.25 19.03
C HIS A 134 16.26 -26.82 19.11
N SER A 135 15.62 -26.33 18.07
CA SER A 135 15.16 -24.94 17.98
C SER A 135 13.78 -24.85 17.31
N ASN A 136 13.07 -23.79 17.65
CA ASN A 136 11.85 -23.38 16.94
C ASN A 136 12.14 -22.27 15.92
N PHE A 137 13.40 -21.96 15.67
CA PHE A 137 13.79 -21.02 14.61
C PHE A 137 13.37 -21.57 13.25
N HIS A 138 12.86 -20.72 12.39
CA HIS A 138 12.46 -21.09 11.04
C HIS A 138 12.72 -19.95 10.05
N LEU A 139 12.89 -20.35 8.80
CA LEU A 139 12.88 -19.46 7.65
C LEU A 139 11.53 -19.64 6.96
N THR A 140 10.92 -18.54 6.56
CA THR A 140 9.61 -18.54 5.90
C THR A 140 9.74 -17.98 4.49
N THR A 141 9.16 -18.68 3.54
CA THR A 141 8.98 -18.20 2.17
C THR A 141 7.55 -18.43 1.72
N GLY A 142 7.11 -17.68 0.72
CA GLY A 142 5.78 -17.84 0.16
C GLY A 142 5.30 -16.59 -0.54
N PHE A 143 4.01 -16.39 -0.54
CA PHE A 143 3.41 -15.24 -1.22
C PHE A 143 2.08 -14.81 -0.59
N HIS A 144 1.76 -13.55 -0.83
CA HIS A 144 0.45 -12.98 -0.56
C HIS A 144 -0.20 -12.59 -1.88
N VAL A 145 -1.52 -12.81 -1.98
CA VAL A 145 -2.32 -12.42 -3.14
C VAL A 145 -3.50 -11.60 -2.66
N GLY A 146 -3.64 -10.40 -3.21
CA GLY A 146 -4.72 -9.49 -2.80
C GLY A 146 -5.02 -8.45 -3.87
N THR A 147 -5.91 -7.52 -3.53
CA THR A 147 -6.16 -6.37 -4.38
C THR A 147 -4.86 -5.57 -4.53
N GLY A 148 -4.59 -5.09 -5.74
CA GLY A 148 -3.42 -4.25 -5.96
C GLY A 148 -3.50 -2.88 -5.27
N THR A 149 -4.69 -2.42 -4.87
CA THR A 149 -4.87 -1.16 -4.12
C THR A 149 -4.56 -1.39 -2.65
N VAL A 150 -3.61 -0.63 -2.11
CA VAL A 150 -3.21 -0.69 -0.69
C VAL A 150 -3.68 0.52 0.10
N ILE A 151 -3.88 1.66 -0.55
CA ILE A 151 -4.44 2.88 0.04
C ILE A 151 -5.45 3.47 -0.94
N ASP A 152 -6.56 3.94 -0.40
CA ASP A 152 -7.66 4.58 -1.11
C ASP A 152 -7.92 5.94 -0.44
N ILE A 153 -7.87 7.03 -1.20
CA ILE A 153 -7.97 8.39 -0.72
C ILE A 153 -9.07 9.09 -1.49
N HIS A 154 -10.02 9.66 -0.77
CA HIS A 154 -11.10 10.46 -1.37
C HIS A 154 -11.31 11.73 -0.55
N ASN A 155 -11.78 12.80 -1.19
CA ASN A 155 -12.33 13.92 -0.45
C ASN A 155 -13.57 13.48 0.34
N ARG A 156 -13.77 14.10 1.51
CA ARG A 156 -14.84 13.71 2.42
C ARG A 156 -16.22 14.20 1.97
N HIS A 157 -16.25 15.36 1.39
CA HIS A 157 -17.44 16.03 0.88
C HIS A 157 -17.37 16.06 -0.63
N GLU A 158 -18.36 15.47 -1.28
CA GLU A 158 -18.49 15.47 -2.74
C GLU A 158 -18.54 16.90 -3.27
N GLY A 159 -17.80 17.19 -4.36
CA GLY A 159 -17.76 18.50 -4.98
C GLY A 159 -17.02 19.58 -4.18
N SER A 160 -16.42 19.27 -3.03
CA SER A 160 -15.77 20.28 -2.19
C SER A 160 -14.56 20.97 -2.83
N LEU A 161 -14.01 20.42 -3.89
CA LEU A 161 -12.89 20.96 -4.63
C LEU A 161 -13.32 21.58 -5.99
N LEU A 162 -14.62 21.79 -6.21
CA LEU A 162 -15.11 22.42 -7.44
C LEU A 162 -14.48 23.80 -7.68
N PRO A 163 -14.28 24.69 -6.68
CA PRO A 163 -13.55 25.95 -6.89
C PRO A 163 -12.14 25.73 -7.43
N VAL A 164 -11.44 24.68 -6.97
CA VAL A 164 -10.09 24.33 -7.44
C VAL A 164 -10.14 23.81 -8.89
N THR A 165 -11.16 23.03 -9.23
CA THR A 165 -11.36 22.56 -10.62
C THR A 165 -11.58 23.75 -11.56
N LEU A 166 -12.47 24.68 -11.20
CA LEU A 166 -12.74 25.86 -12.00
C LEU A 166 -11.51 26.75 -12.15
N TRP A 167 -10.74 26.94 -11.07
CA TRP A 167 -9.44 27.60 -11.13
C TRP A 167 -8.50 26.93 -12.12
N ASN A 168 -8.34 25.62 -12.05
CA ASN A 168 -7.46 24.88 -12.95
C ASN A 168 -7.91 24.96 -14.42
N ASN A 169 -9.22 24.93 -14.66
CA ASN A 169 -9.79 25.11 -15.99
C ASN A 169 -9.50 26.51 -16.54
N ALA A 170 -9.54 27.54 -15.69
CA ALA A 170 -9.18 28.90 -16.07
C ALA A 170 -7.72 29.04 -16.50
N MET A 171 -6.81 28.23 -15.91
CA MET A 171 -5.39 28.21 -16.33
C MET A 171 -5.19 27.69 -17.75
N GLU A 172 -6.13 26.91 -18.28
CA GLU A 172 -6.10 26.36 -19.63
C GLU A 172 -6.97 27.16 -20.61
N ASN A 173 -7.79 28.08 -20.11
CA ASN A 173 -8.71 28.89 -20.94
C ASN A 173 -7.94 29.90 -21.78
N PRO A 174 -8.14 29.93 -23.12
CA PRO A 174 -7.46 30.86 -24.00
C PRO A 174 -7.71 32.36 -23.67
N ASP A 175 -8.91 32.70 -23.20
CA ASP A 175 -9.30 34.08 -22.89
C ASP A 175 -8.63 34.58 -21.58
N ALA A 176 -8.23 33.68 -20.69
CA ALA A 176 -7.55 34.01 -19.44
C ALA A 176 -6.02 33.98 -19.53
N GLN A 177 -5.45 33.57 -20.67
CA GLN A 177 -3.99 33.31 -20.81
C GLN A 177 -3.11 34.53 -20.53
N ASP A 178 -3.58 35.74 -20.86
CA ASP A 178 -2.80 36.96 -20.64
C ASP A 178 -2.69 37.24 -19.12
N ILE A 179 -3.78 37.12 -18.38
CA ILE A 179 -3.82 37.28 -16.91
C ILE A 179 -2.96 36.19 -16.25
N VAL A 180 -3.10 34.95 -16.69
CA VAL A 180 -2.34 33.78 -16.15
C VAL A 180 -0.83 34.01 -16.31
N LYS A 181 -0.36 34.45 -17.48
CA LYS A 181 1.06 34.66 -17.75
C LYS A 181 1.62 35.89 -17.05
N GLU A 182 0.88 37.00 -17.04
CA GLU A 182 1.31 38.23 -16.38
C GLU A 182 1.51 38.06 -14.88
N ASN A 183 0.61 37.31 -14.24
CA ASN A 183 0.65 37.09 -12.82
C ASN A 183 1.37 35.78 -12.40
N GLY A 184 1.83 34.98 -13.37
CA GLY A 184 2.50 33.71 -13.10
C GLY A 184 1.61 32.70 -12.36
N LEU A 185 0.30 32.68 -12.70
CA LEU A 185 -0.66 31.81 -12.03
C LEU A 185 -0.47 30.34 -12.45
N GLU A 186 -0.74 29.44 -11.54
CA GLU A 186 -0.50 28.01 -11.70
C GLU A 186 -1.70 27.18 -11.22
N PRO A 187 -1.84 25.94 -11.72
CA PRO A 187 -2.83 25.01 -11.22
C PRO A 187 -2.62 24.68 -9.74
N ILE A 188 -3.71 24.49 -9.03
CA ILE A 188 -3.78 24.14 -7.62
C ILE A 188 -4.21 22.69 -7.47
N GLY A 189 -3.65 22.00 -6.48
CA GLY A 189 -4.02 20.62 -6.16
C GLY A 189 -3.44 20.17 -4.85
N LEU A 190 -3.56 18.88 -4.59
CA LEU A 190 -2.95 18.25 -3.44
C LEU A 190 -1.56 17.74 -3.82
N LEU A 191 -0.54 18.13 -3.06
CA LEU A 191 0.81 17.62 -3.21
C LEU A 191 1.00 16.37 -2.33
N LEU A 192 1.27 15.23 -2.96
CA LEU A 192 1.53 13.97 -2.28
C LEU A 192 2.92 13.46 -2.66
N GLY A 193 3.95 13.90 -1.93
CA GLY A 193 5.34 13.66 -2.32
C GLY A 193 5.65 14.25 -3.69
N ASP A 194 6.14 13.44 -4.61
CA ASP A 194 6.47 13.82 -5.98
C ASP A 194 5.24 13.88 -6.93
N TYR A 195 4.02 13.75 -6.39
CA TYR A 195 2.80 13.69 -7.17
C TYR A 195 1.90 14.91 -6.92
N PHE A 196 1.47 15.53 -7.99
CA PHE A 196 0.44 16.57 -7.98
C PHE A 196 -0.91 15.93 -8.33
N LEU A 197 -1.89 16.08 -7.44
CA LEU A 197 -3.21 15.50 -7.55
C LEU A 197 -4.23 16.62 -7.75
N ALA A 198 -4.71 16.77 -8.99
CA ALA A 198 -5.81 17.68 -9.30
C ALA A 198 -7.17 16.98 -9.06
N PRO A 199 -8.20 17.73 -8.65
CA PRO A 199 -9.56 17.21 -8.61
C PRO A 199 -10.09 16.92 -10.03
N ASP A 200 -11.17 16.14 -10.13
CA ASP A 200 -11.90 15.90 -11.36
C ASP A 200 -12.85 17.08 -11.72
N GLU A 201 -13.59 16.92 -12.83
CA GLU A 201 -14.54 17.94 -13.32
C GLU A 201 -15.67 18.24 -12.31
N ASP A 202 -16.02 17.28 -11.46
CA ASP A 202 -17.04 17.40 -10.42
C ASP A 202 -16.48 17.94 -9.08
N GLY A 203 -15.20 18.30 -9.01
CA GLY A 203 -14.55 18.76 -7.79
C GLY A 203 -14.30 17.64 -6.78
N ASN A 204 -14.09 16.41 -7.26
CA ASN A 204 -13.74 15.28 -6.42
C ASN A 204 -12.28 14.86 -6.62
N LEU A 205 -11.72 14.24 -5.58
CA LEU A 205 -10.41 13.62 -5.62
C LEU A 205 -10.54 12.13 -5.30
N ASP A 206 -10.23 11.27 -6.26
CA ASP A 206 -10.09 9.82 -6.08
C ASP A 206 -8.65 9.42 -6.36
N ALA A 207 -7.87 9.24 -5.31
CA ALA A 207 -6.49 8.82 -5.42
C ALA A 207 -6.27 7.45 -4.80
N ARG A 208 -5.51 6.60 -5.50
CA ARG A 208 -5.22 5.21 -5.08
C ARG A 208 -3.75 4.92 -5.20
N ILE A 209 -3.18 4.35 -4.14
CA ILE A 209 -1.84 3.78 -4.21
C ILE A 209 -1.98 2.29 -4.52
N ARG A 210 -1.41 1.89 -5.65
CA ARG A 210 -1.45 0.51 -6.14
C ARG A 210 -0.06 -0.12 -6.14
N VAL A 211 -0.02 -1.39 -5.76
CA VAL A 211 1.18 -2.25 -5.78
C VAL A 211 0.87 -3.55 -6.52
N SER A 212 1.82 -4.47 -6.62
CA SER A 212 1.55 -5.79 -7.17
C SER A 212 0.49 -6.54 -6.34
N GLY A 213 -0.49 -7.13 -7.00
CA GLY A 213 -1.46 -8.03 -6.36
C GLY A 213 -0.82 -9.33 -5.88
N PHE A 214 0.22 -9.81 -6.57
CA PHE A 214 1.06 -10.93 -6.16
C PHE A 214 2.31 -10.38 -5.46
N ARG A 215 2.50 -10.74 -4.20
CA ARG A 215 3.54 -10.21 -3.31
C ARG A 215 4.34 -11.35 -2.71
N PRO A 216 5.48 -11.72 -3.29
CA PRO A 216 6.41 -12.67 -2.70
C PRO A 216 6.80 -12.26 -1.28
N TYR A 217 7.02 -13.23 -0.41
CA TYR A 217 7.40 -13.03 0.98
C TYR A 217 8.64 -13.85 1.32
N LEU A 218 9.53 -13.25 2.06
CA LEU A 218 10.68 -13.92 2.67
C LEU A 218 10.84 -13.40 4.11
N GLY A 219 11.05 -14.32 5.04
CA GLY A 219 11.16 -13.99 6.44
C GLY A 219 11.91 -15.03 7.25
N LEU A 220 12.08 -14.70 8.51
CA LEU A 220 12.60 -15.57 9.54
C LEU A 220 11.72 -15.41 10.80
N GLY A 221 11.72 -16.41 11.64
CA GLY A 221 10.88 -16.34 12.82
C GLY A 221 11.23 -17.36 13.88
N PHE A 222 10.45 -17.29 14.95
CA PHE A 222 10.57 -18.19 16.08
C PHE A 222 9.18 -18.69 16.50
N GLY A 223 9.05 -19.99 16.70
CA GLY A 223 7.80 -20.66 16.97
C GLY A 223 7.54 -21.79 15.97
N ARG A 224 6.40 -22.46 16.07
CA ARG A 224 6.05 -23.54 15.15
C ARG A 224 4.71 -23.28 14.48
N ALA A 225 4.61 -23.62 13.20
CA ALA A 225 3.36 -23.54 12.43
C ALA A 225 2.24 -24.32 13.14
N VAL A 226 2.53 -25.53 13.64
CA VAL A 226 1.67 -26.28 14.57
C VAL A 226 2.46 -26.51 15.86
N PRO A 227 1.94 -26.08 17.01
CA PRO A 227 2.65 -26.24 18.29
C PRO A 227 2.68 -27.70 18.74
N ARG A 228 3.75 -28.07 19.45
CA ARG A 228 3.85 -29.38 20.08
C ARG A 228 2.84 -29.56 21.22
N LYS A 229 2.48 -28.47 21.91
CA LYS A 229 1.44 -28.40 22.94
C LYS A 229 0.11 -27.92 22.31
N ARG A 230 -0.96 -27.89 23.12
CA ARG A 230 -2.28 -27.43 22.62
C ARG A 230 -2.28 -26.00 22.07
N ILE A 231 -1.48 -25.11 22.67
CA ILE A 231 -1.37 -23.70 22.28
C ILE A 231 0.11 -23.35 22.16
N GLY A 232 0.43 -22.50 21.19
CA GLY A 232 1.77 -21.96 20.96
C GLY A 232 1.71 -20.55 20.37
N CYS A 233 2.83 -19.87 20.48
CA CYS A 233 3.05 -18.55 19.87
C CYS A 233 4.11 -18.67 18.77
N GLN A 234 3.98 -17.84 17.76
CA GLN A 234 4.93 -17.70 16.67
C GLN A 234 5.15 -16.23 16.40
N PHE A 235 6.38 -15.87 16.12
CA PHE A 235 6.81 -14.53 15.77
C PHE A 235 7.56 -14.59 14.45
N ASP A 236 7.18 -13.75 13.50
CA ASP A 236 7.80 -13.67 12.18
C ASP A 236 8.24 -12.24 11.91
N LEU A 237 9.44 -12.11 11.38
CA LEU A 237 10.00 -10.88 10.80
C LEU A 237 10.39 -11.15 9.36
N GLY A 238 9.89 -10.35 8.43
CA GLY A 238 10.15 -10.58 7.02
C GLY A 238 9.88 -9.38 6.16
N VAL A 239 9.86 -9.63 4.87
CA VAL A 239 9.62 -8.62 3.85
C VAL A 239 8.67 -9.14 2.78
N GLN A 240 7.74 -8.29 2.37
CA GLN A 240 6.93 -8.49 1.17
C GLN A 240 7.49 -7.67 0.02
N PHE A 241 7.59 -8.27 -1.15
CA PHE A 241 8.01 -7.57 -2.37
C PHE A 241 6.77 -7.02 -3.08
N TRP A 242 6.57 -5.72 -2.97
CA TRP A 242 5.39 -5.04 -3.50
C TRP A 242 5.51 -4.66 -4.97
N GLY A 243 6.72 -4.70 -5.54
CA GLY A 243 7.02 -4.14 -6.84
C GLY A 243 7.09 -2.60 -6.78
N SER A 244 6.95 -1.96 -7.93
CA SER A 244 6.94 -0.49 -7.99
C SER A 244 5.54 0.03 -7.67
N PRO A 245 5.35 0.81 -6.60
CA PRO A 245 4.09 1.48 -6.32
C PRO A 245 3.71 2.43 -7.46
N ARG A 246 2.42 2.58 -7.70
CA ARG A 246 1.84 3.50 -8.68
C ARG A 246 0.74 4.30 -8.00
N VAL A 247 0.73 5.59 -8.26
CA VAL A 247 -0.35 6.49 -7.86
C VAL A 247 -1.32 6.60 -9.02
N VAL A 248 -2.59 6.34 -8.76
CA VAL A 248 -3.68 6.47 -9.73
C VAL A 248 -4.62 7.53 -9.20
N VAL A 249 -4.90 8.55 -9.98
CA VAL A 249 -5.80 9.66 -9.61
C VAL A 249 -6.88 9.75 -10.68
N ASN A 250 -8.13 9.79 -10.26
CA ASN A 250 -9.30 9.89 -11.14
C ASN A 250 -9.29 8.84 -12.28
N GLY A 251 -8.70 7.65 -12.00
CA GLY A 251 -8.59 6.56 -12.97
C GLY A 251 -7.30 6.55 -13.80
N GLU A 252 -6.51 7.60 -13.80
CA GLU A 252 -5.27 7.72 -14.56
C GLU A 252 -4.04 7.44 -13.69
N THR A 253 -3.04 6.78 -14.26
CA THR A 253 -1.76 6.52 -13.56
C THR A 253 -0.85 7.72 -13.73
N LEU A 254 -0.57 8.40 -12.63
CA LEU A 254 0.36 9.52 -12.62
C LEU A 254 1.82 9.07 -12.70
N GLN A 255 2.59 9.84 -13.48
CA GLN A 255 4.05 9.79 -13.42
C GLN A 255 4.51 10.73 -12.29
N PRO A 256 5.57 10.40 -11.54
CA PRO A 256 6.12 11.34 -10.55
C PRO A 256 6.66 12.58 -11.30
N ASP A 257 6.08 13.72 -11.02
CA ASP A 257 6.66 14.99 -11.45
C ASP A 257 7.87 15.25 -10.53
N ARG A 258 9.03 15.55 -11.10
CA ARG A 258 10.18 16.02 -10.35
C ARG A 258 9.95 17.46 -9.91
N VAL A 259 9.12 17.64 -8.91
CA VAL A 259 8.92 18.93 -8.26
C VAL A 259 9.95 19.05 -7.16
N GLY A 260 10.84 20.00 -7.33
CA GLY A 260 11.84 20.55 -6.39
C GLY A 260 12.32 19.73 -5.21
N ASP A 261 13.60 19.88 -4.90
CA ASP A 261 14.40 19.17 -3.87
C ASP A 261 13.95 19.33 -2.40
N GLN A 262 12.74 19.79 -2.11
CA GLN A 262 12.32 20.16 -0.75
C GLN A 262 11.03 19.50 -0.24
N LEU A 263 10.66 18.34 -0.75
CA LEU A 263 9.47 17.65 -0.25
C LEU A 263 9.80 16.60 0.80
N ASP A 264 8.99 16.62 1.86
CA ASP A 264 9.01 15.72 3.03
C ASP A 264 9.48 14.30 2.69
N ASP A 265 10.63 13.93 3.23
CA ASP A 265 11.30 12.64 3.05
C ASP A 265 10.40 11.42 3.28
N ALA A 266 9.34 11.57 4.06
CA ALA A 266 8.46 10.46 4.43
C ALA A 266 7.56 9.95 3.31
N LEU A 267 7.07 10.83 2.42
CA LEU A 267 6.15 10.45 1.33
C LEU A 267 6.88 10.05 0.04
N SER A 268 8.04 10.66 -0.23
CA SER A 268 8.94 10.20 -1.29
C SER A 268 9.46 8.78 -1.04
N LEU A 269 9.59 8.39 0.23
CA LEU A 269 9.90 7.02 0.64
C LEU A 269 8.81 6.04 0.21
N VAL A 270 7.52 6.38 0.31
CA VAL A 270 6.42 5.46 -0.03
C VAL A 270 6.43 5.09 -1.51
N SER A 271 6.73 6.04 -2.40
CA SER A 271 6.83 5.77 -3.85
C SER A 271 8.04 4.91 -4.24
N ARG A 272 9.08 4.87 -3.39
CA ARG A 272 10.31 4.09 -3.59
C ARG A 272 10.31 2.74 -2.88
N ILE A 273 9.37 2.48 -1.97
CA ILE A 273 9.32 1.24 -1.21
C ILE A 273 8.85 0.08 -2.10
N LYS A 274 9.79 -0.59 -2.73
CA LYS A 274 9.54 -1.88 -3.44
C LYS A 274 9.38 -3.06 -2.49
N VAL A 275 9.71 -2.86 -1.21
CA VAL A 275 9.80 -3.90 -0.19
C VAL A 275 9.11 -3.40 1.08
N PHE A 276 8.09 -4.11 1.54
CA PHE A 276 7.34 -3.76 2.74
C PHE A 276 7.77 -4.65 3.91
N PRO A 277 8.22 -4.06 5.06
CA PRO A 277 8.61 -4.82 6.23
C PRO A 277 7.37 -5.44 6.90
N VAL A 278 7.47 -6.70 7.24
CA VAL A 278 6.39 -7.47 7.88
C VAL A 278 6.84 -7.97 9.23
N LEU A 279 6.12 -7.55 10.25
CA LEU A 279 6.23 -8.06 11.61
C LEU A 279 4.91 -8.71 11.97
N THR A 280 4.94 -9.97 12.41
CA THR A 280 3.73 -10.72 12.74
C THR A 280 3.90 -11.48 14.05
N PHE A 281 2.94 -11.33 14.93
CA PHE A 281 2.76 -12.17 16.11
C PHE A 281 1.53 -13.06 15.90
N ARG A 282 1.71 -14.37 16.09
CA ARG A 282 0.67 -15.38 15.86
C ARG A 282 0.45 -16.21 17.12
N LEU A 283 -0.82 -16.37 17.50
CA LEU A 283 -1.27 -17.35 18.48
C LEU A 283 -1.91 -18.52 17.73
N VAL A 284 -1.50 -19.72 18.00
CA VAL A 284 -1.96 -20.92 17.29
C VAL A 284 -2.40 -22.01 18.27
N GLY A 285 -3.59 -22.56 18.00
CA GLY A 285 -4.13 -23.72 18.67
C GLY A 285 -3.95 -24.97 17.79
N ARG A 286 -3.43 -26.05 18.36
CA ARG A 286 -3.40 -27.36 17.71
C ARG A 286 -4.77 -28.02 17.88
N ILE A 287 -5.36 -28.50 16.77
CA ILE A 287 -6.66 -29.16 16.75
C ILE A 287 -6.48 -30.67 17.00
N PHE A 288 -5.57 -31.30 16.25
CA PHE A 288 -5.18 -32.70 16.40
C PHE A 288 -3.74 -32.93 15.99
#